data_199d7e3c0f360d0eae75e8e429a2f375
#
_entry.id   199d7e3c0f360d0eae75e8e429a2f375
#
_cell.length_a   1.000
_cell.length_b   1.000
_cell.length_c   1.000
_cell.angle_alpha   90.00
_cell.angle_beta   90.00
_cell.angle_gamma   90.00
#
_symmetry.space_group_name_H-M   'P 1'
#
loop_
_entity.id
_entity.type
_entity.pdbx_description
1 polymer ?
#
loop_
_entity_poly.entity_id
_entity_poly.type
_entity_poly.pdbx_seq_one_letter_code
_entity_poly.pdbx_strand_id
1 'polypeptide(L)'
;MFRGFLLFLRQQITLIMKRILFVLIFGLVAFTSCQKSGMQLFRGEYSFKTSGSVTLDEILPEGDTEEPASYTVGLPNEIGQLEINALGNDKDSLLVVMNTMGGEVVVTHAYCEGNEIFLKDFTKNTLLFTGDSLTLKNEVRVQASGQMYEDNTIILNMIYDGEAETSERNFTIHGDNIRMAATRN
;
A
#
# COMPACT_ATOMS: atom_id res chain seq x y z
N MET A 1 46.36 -54.42 21.63
CA MET A 1 44.91 -54.25 21.82
C MET A 1 44.43 -52.79 21.78
N PHE A 2 45.21 -51.80 22.19
CA PHE A 2 44.80 -50.39 22.28
C PHE A 2 44.61 -49.65 20.95
N ARG A 3 45.34 -49.98 19.88
CA ARG A 3 45.24 -49.29 18.59
C ARG A 3 43.93 -49.55 17.82
N GLY A 4 43.34 -50.70 17.98
CA GLY A 4 42.05 -51.03 17.30
C GLY A 4 40.86 -50.30 17.94
N PHE A 5 40.89 -50.09 19.25
CA PHE A 5 39.86 -49.38 20.00
C PHE A 5 39.84 -47.89 19.63
N LEU A 6 40.97 -47.26 19.46
CA LEU A 6 41.10 -45.87 19.06
C LEU A 6 40.59 -45.62 17.63
N LEU A 7 40.85 -46.54 16.71
CA LEU A 7 40.33 -46.45 15.33
C LEU A 7 38.80 -46.61 15.28
N PHE A 8 38.23 -47.50 16.07
CA PHE A 8 36.79 -47.71 16.17
C PHE A 8 36.08 -46.45 16.75
N LEU A 9 36.63 -45.87 17.81
CA LEU A 9 36.09 -44.63 18.39
C LEU A 9 36.13 -43.46 17.39
N ARG A 10 37.24 -43.32 16.65
CA ARG A 10 37.37 -42.27 15.64
C ARG A 10 36.34 -42.40 14.49
N GLN A 11 36.04 -43.63 14.10
CA GLN A 11 35.06 -43.93 13.04
C GLN A 11 33.65 -43.64 13.52
N GLN A 12 33.30 -43.95 14.76
CA GLN A 12 32.00 -43.66 15.37
C GLN A 12 31.76 -42.13 15.52
N ILE A 13 32.77 -41.40 15.98
CA ILE A 13 32.70 -39.94 16.13
C ILE A 13 32.49 -39.27 14.76
N THR A 14 33.18 -39.72 13.73
CA THR A 14 33.04 -39.19 12.37
C THR A 14 31.65 -39.43 11.80
N LEU A 15 31.07 -40.60 12.09
CA LEU A 15 29.69 -40.95 11.65
C LEU A 15 28.63 -40.09 12.38
N ILE A 16 28.80 -39.88 13.67
CA ILE A 16 27.93 -39.03 14.48
C ILE A 16 28.01 -37.56 14.01
N MET A 17 29.22 -37.04 13.78
CA MET A 17 29.40 -35.67 13.26
C MET A 17 28.75 -35.49 11.85
N LYS A 18 28.89 -36.46 10.97
CA LYS A 18 28.23 -36.41 9.67
C LYS A 18 26.70 -36.39 9.77
N ARG A 19 26.12 -37.17 10.70
CA ARG A 19 24.65 -37.16 10.92
C ARG A 19 24.18 -35.84 11.53
N ILE A 20 24.91 -35.29 12.48
CA ILE A 20 24.58 -33.97 13.07
C ILE A 20 24.69 -32.86 12.01
N LEU A 21 25.74 -32.88 11.20
CA LEU A 21 25.90 -31.91 10.10
C LEU A 21 24.78 -32.01 9.07
N PHE A 22 24.32 -33.22 8.74
CA PHE A 22 23.20 -33.43 7.81
C PHE A 22 21.89 -32.90 8.40
N VAL A 23 21.61 -33.13 9.70
CA VAL A 23 20.42 -32.60 10.37
C VAL A 23 20.47 -31.07 10.50
N LEU A 24 21.64 -30.49 10.73
CA LEU A 24 21.83 -29.03 10.77
C LEU A 24 21.62 -28.38 9.39
N ILE A 25 22.16 -28.99 8.31
CA ILE A 25 21.96 -28.49 6.95
C ILE A 25 20.50 -28.63 6.53
N PHE A 26 19.86 -29.77 6.81
CA PHE A 26 18.42 -29.98 6.52
C PHE A 26 17.52 -29.06 7.35
N GLY A 27 17.87 -28.82 8.62
CA GLY A 27 17.18 -27.86 9.47
C GLY A 27 17.28 -26.43 8.95
N LEU A 28 18.45 -25.99 8.50
CA LEU A 28 18.64 -24.67 7.90
C LEU A 28 17.84 -24.46 6.59
N VAL A 29 17.72 -25.49 5.76
CA VAL A 29 16.93 -25.42 4.52
C VAL A 29 15.41 -25.43 4.80
N ALA A 30 14.97 -26.08 5.88
CA ALA A 30 13.56 -26.11 6.26
C ALA A 30 13.08 -24.77 6.87
N PHE A 31 13.98 -23.93 7.37
CA PHE A 31 13.69 -22.59 7.89
C PHE A 31 13.78 -21.48 6.84
N THR A 32 14.15 -21.76 5.58
CA THR A 32 13.84 -20.86 4.49
C THR A 32 12.33 -20.93 4.24
N SER A 33 11.56 -20.41 5.20
CA SER A 33 10.15 -20.09 5.02
C SER A 33 10.04 -19.38 3.68
N CYS A 34 9.20 -19.91 2.80
CA CYS A 34 8.88 -19.30 1.53
C CYS A 34 8.17 -17.96 1.84
N GLN A 35 8.94 -16.93 2.18
CA GLN A 35 8.41 -15.59 2.30
C GLN A 35 7.82 -15.25 0.94
N LYS A 36 6.50 -15.07 0.91
CA LYS A 36 5.85 -14.52 -0.27
C LYS A 36 6.56 -13.21 -0.59
N SER A 37 7.05 -13.08 -1.81
CA SER A 37 7.75 -11.87 -2.26
C SER A 37 7.11 -11.37 -3.55
N GLY A 38 7.24 -10.08 -3.79
CA GLY A 38 6.68 -9.45 -4.96
C GLY A 38 5.15 -9.57 -5.03
N MET A 39 4.63 -9.82 -6.20
CA MET A 39 3.20 -9.87 -6.50
C MET A 39 2.38 -10.79 -5.56
N GLN A 40 2.92 -11.96 -5.17
CA GLN A 40 2.20 -12.92 -4.32
C GLN A 40 1.94 -12.40 -2.90
N LEU A 41 2.76 -11.43 -2.45
CA LEU A 41 2.60 -10.79 -1.17
C LEU A 41 1.32 -9.96 -1.12
N PHE A 42 1.03 -9.24 -2.21
CA PHE A 42 -0.06 -8.28 -2.29
C PHE A 42 -1.40 -8.87 -2.74
N ARG A 43 -1.40 -9.99 -3.47
CA ARG A 43 -2.65 -10.58 -3.99
C ARG A 43 -3.61 -10.97 -2.89
N GLY A 44 -4.86 -10.57 -3.03
CA GLY A 44 -5.94 -10.91 -2.11
C GLY A 44 -7.03 -9.86 -2.05
N GLU A 45 -7.95 -10.08 -1.11
CA GLU A 45 -9.05 -9.18 -0.79
C GLU A 45 -8.76 -8.52 0.56
N TYR A 46 -9.06 -7.23 0.66
CA TYR A 46 -8.78 -6.41 1.82
C TYR A 46 -9.97 -5.51 2.13
N SER A 47 -10.18 -5.24 3.40
CA SER A 47 -11.03 -4.15 3.85
C SER A 47 -10.16 -2.93 4.08
N PHE A 48 -10.52 -1.77 3.53
CA PHE A 48 -9.71 -0.56 3.68
C PHE A 48 -10.45 0.58 4.37
N LYS A 49 -9.65 1.46 4.96
CA LYS A 49 -10.06 2.76 5.48
C LYS A 49 -9.05 3.82 5.04
N THR A 50 -9.56 4.91 4.48
CA THR A 50 -8.78 6.09 4.11
C THR A 50 -9.03 7.22 5.12
N SER A 51 -7.99 7.98 5.45
CA SER A 51 -8.05 9.16 6.32
C SER A 51 -6.98 10.16 5.92
N GLY A 52 -7.19 11.41 6.25
CA GLY A 52 -6.25 12.49 5.97
C GLY A 52 -6.94 13.84 5.83
N SER A 53 -6.21 14.79 5.28
CA SER A 53 -6.71 16.15 5.00
C SER A 53 -6.15 16.65 3.68
N VAL A 54 -6.85 17.59 3.10
CA VAL A 54 -6.41 18.35 1.92
C VAL A 54 -6.39 19.83 2.25
N THR A 55 -5.57 20.58 1.55
CA THR A 55 -5.57 22.04 1.54
C THR A 55 -6.29 22.51 0.28
N LEU A 56 -7.17 23.49 0.44
CA LEU A 56 -7.85 24.22 -0.60
C LEU A 56 -7.24 25.60 -0.68
N ASP A 57 -6.55 25.92 -1.76
CA ASP A 57 -6.00 27.24 -1.99
C ASP A 57 -6.83 27.97 -3.04
N GLU A 58 -7.35 29.13 -2.69
CA GLU A 58 -8.19 29.93 -3.58
C GLU A 58 -7.40 30.45 -4.78
N ILE A 59 -8.02 30.32 -5.96
CA ILE A 59 -7.48 30.88 -7.20
C ILE A 59 -8.18 32.23 -7.43
N LEU A 60 -7.44 33.31 -7.21
CA LEU A 60 -7.96 34.66 -7.46
C LEU A 60 -7.95 35.00 -8.95
N PRO A 61 -8.95 35.78 -9.44
CA PRO A 61 -8.94 36.31 -10.79
C PRO A 61 -7.71 37.20 -11.04
N GLU A 62 -7.26 37.25 -12.30
CA GLU A 62 -6.12 38.08 -12.69
C GLU A 62 -6.41 39.56 -12.43
N GLY A 63 -5.55 40.19 -11.64
CA GLY A 63 -5.69 41.63 -11.25
C GLY A 63 -6.36 41.83 -9.91
N ASP A 64 -6.79 40.79 -9.21
CA ASP A 64 -7.27 40.90 -7.86
C ASP A 64 -6.09 41.20 -6.89
N THR A 65 -6.31 42.05 -5.93
CA THR A 65 -5.30 42.48 -4.94
C THR A 65 -5.56 41.90 -3.55
N GLU A 66 -6.60 41.04 -3.42
CA GLU A 66 -6.88 40.34 -2.17
C GLU A 66 -5.84 39.24 -1.91
N GLU A 67 -5.63 38.87 -0.65
CA GLU A 67 -4.81 37.68 -0.34
C GLU A 67 -5.66 36.42 -0.55
N PRO A 68 -5.15 35.41 -1.29
CA PRO A 68 -5.90 34.17 -1.49
C PRO A 68 -6.14 33.44 -0.17
N ALA A 69 -7.35 32.96 0.03
CA ALA A 69 -7.69 32.18 1.20
C ALA A 69 -7.19 30.74 1.07
N SER A 70 -6.70 30.17 2.17
CA SER A 70 -6.25 28.77 2.24
C SER A 70 -6.97 28.07 3.40
N TYR A 71 -7.52 26.88 3.12
CA TYR A 71 -8.31 26.11 4.07
C TYR A 71 -7.79 24.68 4.15
N THR A 72 -7.56 24.15 5.36
CA THR A 72 -7.31 22.73 5.55
C THR A 72 -8.61 22.01 5.90
N VAL A 73 -8.98 21.03 5.09
CA VAL A 73 -10.23 20.28 5.21
C VAL A 73 -9.92 18.80 5.44
N GLY A 74 -10.48 18.25 6.53
CA GLY A 74 -10.41 16.82 6.80
C GLY A 74 -11.22 16.03 5.77
N LEU A 75 -10.63 14.96 5.23
CA LEU A 75 -11.36 14.04 4.37
C LEU A 75 -12.31 13.20 5.22
N PRO A 76 -13.55 12.96 4.76
CA PRO A 76 -14.40 11.96 5.40
C PRO A 76 -13.71 10.60 5.35
N ASN A 77 -13.85 9.82 6.44
CA ASN A 77 -13.33 8.47 6.46
C ASN A 77 -14.00 7.63 5.37
N GLU A 78 -13.27 7.32 4.33
CA GLU A 78 -13.73 6.43 3.28
C GLU A 78 -13.38 5.00 3.65
N ILE A 79 -14.35 4.10 3.56
CA ILE A 79 -14.18 2.67 3.81
C ILE A 79 -14.67 1.87 2.60
N GLY A 80 -14.10 0.69 2.40
CA GLY A 80 -14.45 -0.13 1.26
C GLY A 80 -13.69 -1.44 1.19
N GLN A 81 -13.75 -2.06 0.02
CA GLN A 81 -13.05 -3.29 -0.33
C GLN A 81 -11.98 -3.00 -1.37
N LEU A 82 -10.80 -3.57 -1.17
CA LEU A 82 -9.68 -3.51 -2.09
C LEU A 82 -9.37 -4.92 -2.56
N GLU A 83 -9.38 -5.15 -3.86
CA GLU A 83 -9.03 -6.42 -4.48
C GLU A 83 -7.76 -6.23 -5.31
N ILE A 84 -6.75 -7.07 -5.08
CA ILE A 84 -5.48 -7.04 -5.80
C ILE A 84 -5.25 -8.38 -6.47
N ASN A 85 -5.18 -8.36 -7.79
CA ASN A 85 -5.00 -9.52 -8.64
C ASN A 85 -3.73 -9.41 -9.50
N ALA A 86 -3.25 -10.56 -10.00
CA ALA A 86 -2.19 -10.56 -10.99
C ALA A 86 -2.68 -9.98 -12.31
N LEU A 87 -1.86 -9.17 -12.97
CA LEU A 87 -2.13 -8.67 -14.30
C LEU A 87 -1.31 -9.44 -15.33
N GLY A 88 -1.96 -10.37 -16.03
CA GLY A 88 -1.30 -11.17 -17.07
C GLY A 88 -0.21 -12.10 -16.54
N ASN A 89 0.84 -12.28 -17.34
CA ASN A 89 1.98 -13.16 -17.05
C ASN A 89 3.20 -12.41 -16.50
N ASP A 90 3.09 -11.12 -16.33
CA ASP A 90 4.17 -10.29 -15.75
C ASP A 90 4.26 -10.53 -14.25
N LYS A 91 5.49 -10.72 -13.75
CA LYS A 91 5.72 -11.13 -12.35
C LYS A 91 5.49 -10.02 -11.33
N ASP A 92 5.50 -8.76 -11.77
CA ASP A 92 5.48 -7.60 -10.88
C ASP A 92 4.27 -6.68 -11.12
N SER A 93 3.43 -7.02 -12.11
CA SER A 93 2.25 -6.22 -12.49
C SER A 93 0.97 -6.72 -11.84
N LEU A 94 0.23 -5.78 -11.23
CA LEU A 94 -0.99 -6.02 -10.48
C LEU A 94 -2.15 -5.20 -11.04
N LEU A 95 -3.35 -5.77 -10.99
CA LEU A 95 -4.62 -5.07 -11.14
C LEU A 95 -5.19 -4.79 -9.76
N VAL A 96 -5.52 -3.53 -9.52
CA VAL A 96 -6.06 -3.05 -8.24
C VAL A 96 -7.46 -2.52 -8.48
N VAL A 97 -8.44 -3.07 -7.76
CA VAL A 97 -9.84 -2.65 -7.80
C VAL A 97 -10.24 -2.18 -6.40
N MET A 98 -10.66 -0.93 -6.28
CA MET A 98 -11.17 -0.36 -5.04
C MET A 98 -12.67 -0.10 -5.17
N ASN A 99 -13.46 -0.71 -4.30
CA ASN A 99 -14.90 -0.51 -4.21
C ASN A 99 -15.20 0.24 -2.92
N THR A 100 -15.58 1.50 -3.01
CA THR A 100 -15.95 2.29 -1.83
C THR A 100 -17.37 1.96 -1.38
N MET A 101 -17.69 2.09 -0.11
CA MET A 101 -19.07 1.94 0.39
C MET A 101 -20.00 3.02 -0.18
N GLY A 102 -19.47 4.12 -0.70
CA GLY A 102 -20.20 5.15 -1.44
C GLY A 102 -20.61 4.73 -2.87
N GLY A 103 -20.22 3.53 -3.30
CA GLY A 103 -20.56 2.97 -4.62
C GLY A 103 -19.61 3.39 -5.74
N GLU A 104 -18.53 4.09 -5.44
CA GLU A 104 -17.49 4.38 -6.43
C GLU A 104 -16.59 3.16 -6.63
N VAL A 105 -16.27 2.87 -7.88
CA VAL A 105 -15.33 1.80 -8.28
C VAL A 105 -14.15 2.45 -9.00
N VAL A 106 -12.97 2.25 -8.44
CA VAL A 106 -11.71 2.67 -9.05
C VAL A 106 -10.95 1.44 -9.49
N VAL A 107 -10.48 1.46 -10.74
CA VAL A 107 -9.62 0.40 -11.30
C VAL A 107 -8.31 1.01 -11.74
N THR A 108 -7.21 0.52 -11.21
CA THR A 108 -5.87 0.97 -11.59
C THR A 108 -4.90 -0.21 -11.66
N HIS A 109 -3.73 0.05 -12.20
CA HIS A 109 -2.62 -0.89 -12.22
C HIS A 109 -1.63 -0.56 -11.11
N ALA A 110 -0.89 -1.56 -10.68
CA ALA A 110 0.23 -1.36 -9.78
C ALA A 110 1.41 -2.23 -10.18
N TYR A 111 2.59 -1.87 -9.71
CA TYR A 111 3.76 -2.74 -9.73
C TYR A 111 4.30 -2.88 -8.31
N CYS A 112 5.06 -3.94 -8.07
CA CYS A 112 5.62 -4.20 -6.74
C CYS A 112 7.11 -4.50 -6.81
N GLU A 113 7.84 -4.03 -5.78
CA GLU A 113 9.25 -4.29 -5.56
C GLU A 113 9.45 -4.76 -4.10
N GLY A 114 9.76 -6.06 -3.93
CA GLY A 114 9.88 -6.63 -2.59
C GLY A 114 8.56 -6.57 -1.82
N ASN A 115 8.50 -5.74 -0.77
CA ASN A 115 7.30 -5.48 0.04
C ASN A 115 6.67 -4.12 -0.23
N GLU A 116 7.13 -3.41 -1.26
CA GLU A 116 6.58 -2.12 -1.68
C GLU A 116 5.64 -2.29 -2.86
N ILE A 117 4.63 -1.44 -2.93
CA ILE A 117 3.63 -1.37 -3.99
C ILE A 117 3.47 0.07 -4.45
N PHE A 118 3.42 0.26 -5.77
CA PHE A 118 3.29 1.56 -6.43
C PHE A 118 2.11 1.49 -7.39
N LEU A 119 1.08 2.28 -7.13
CA LEU A 119 -0.08 2.36 -8.00
C LEU A 119 0.20 3.34 -9.14
N LYS A 120 -0.25 3.01 -10.33
CA LYS A 120 -0.31 3.97 -11.42
C LYS A 120 -1.31 5.06 -11.06
N ASP A 121 -1.00 6.30 -11.39
CA ASP A 121 -1.90 7.43 -11.16
C ASP A 121 -3.32 7.15 -11.66
N PHE A 122 -4.29 7.50 -10.86
CA PHE A 122 -5.69 7.34 -11.17
C PHE A 122 -6.49 8.56 -10.72
N THR A 123 -7.72 8.68 -11.19
CA THR A 123 -8.64 9.70 -10.72
C THR A 123 -9.75 9.07 -9.87
N LYS A 124 -10.22 9.81 -8.90
CA LYS A 124 -11.39 9.46 -8.09
C LYS A 124 -12.15 10.69 -7.66
N ASN A 125 -13.42 10.50 -7.32
CA ASN A 125 -14.20 11.55 -6.70
C ASN A 125 -13.90 11.64 -5.21
N THR A 126 -13.81 12.86 -4.70
CA THR A 126 -13.73 13.12 -3.26
C THR A 126 -14.82 14.08 -2.82
N LEU A 127 -15.31 13.89 -1.60
CA LEU A 127 -16.27 14.80 -0.96
C LEU A 127 -15.50 15.68 0.02
N LEU A 128 -15.59 16.99 -0.16
CA LEU A 128 -14.99 17.97 0.75
C LEU A 128 -16.10 18.72 1.45
N PHE A 129 -16.02 18.78 2.77
CA PHE A 129 -16.94 19.54 3.61
C PHE A 129 -16.19 20.77 4.12
N THR A 130 -16.57 21.94 3.60
CA THR A 130 -16.17 23.20 4.22
C THR A 130 -17.18 23.54 5.32
N GLY A 131 -16.73 24.13 6.42
CA GLY A 131 -17.55 24.35 7.63
C GLY A 131 -18.87 25.12 7.43
N ASP A 132 -19.05 25.75 6.28
CA ASP A 132 -20.23 26.54 5.90
C ASP A 132 -21.25 25.77 5.04
N SER A 133 -21.31 24.45 5.18
CA SER A 133 -22.29 23.59 4.49
C SER A 133 -22.03 23.36 2.99
N LEU A 134 -20.92 23.77 2.47
CA LEU A 134 -20.58 23.49 1.07
C LEU A 134 -20.01 22.08 0.96
N THR A 135 -20.73 21.21 0.26
CA THR A 135 -20.25 19.87 -0.13
C THR A 135 -19.73 19.97 -1.56
N LEU A 136 -18.42 19.88 -1.71
CA LEU A 136 -17.78 19.84 -3.03
C LEU A 136 -17.53 18.38 -3.41
N LYS A 137 -18.10 17.93 -4.52
CA LYS A 137 -17.77 16.67 -5.15
C LYS A 137 -16.82 16.95 -6.29
N ASN A 138 -15.56 16.60 -6.12
CA ASN A 138 -14.51 16.91 -7.08
C ASN A 138 -13.79 15.66 -7.52
N GLU A 139 -13.33 15.66 -8.76
CA GLU A 139 -12.41 14.66 -9.26
C GLU A 139 -10.98 15.09 -8.89
N VAL A 140 -10.26 14.20 -8.24
CA VAL A 140 -8.86 14.40 -7.90
C VAL A 140 -8.01 13.32 -8.56
N ARG A 141 -6.81 13.71 -9.01
CA ARG A 141 -5.74 12.80 -9.38
C ARG A 141 -5.09 12.27 -8.13
N VAL A 142 -4.87 10.98 -8.08
CA VAL A 142 -4.26 10.30 -6.94
C VAL A 142 -2.97 9.63 -7.37
N GLN A 143 -1.90 9.92 -6.63
CA GLN A 143 -0.66 9.16 -6.64
C GLN A 143 -0.61 8.35 -5.34
N ALA A 144 -0.29 7.06 -5.42
CA ALA A 144 -0.28 6.20 -4.25
C ALA A 144 0.88 5.22 -4.28
N SER A 145 1.56 5.12 -3.15
CA SER A 145 2.59 4.11 -2.91
C SER A 145 2.57 3.66 -1.46
N GLY A 146 3.07 2.46 -1.19
CA GLY A 146 3.07 1.94 0.17
C GLY A 146 3.75 0.60 0.29
N GLN A 147 3.49 -0.06 1.40
CA GLN A 147 4.13 -1.34 1.70
C GLN A 147 3.23 -2.28 2.48
N MET A 148 3.54 -3.57 2.36
CA MET A 148 2.94 -4.64 3.14
C MET A 148 3.66 -4.79 4.47
N TYR A 149 2.91 -4.90 5.56
CA TYR A 149 3.39 -5.17 6.90
C TYR A 149 3.15 -6.63 7.30
N GLU A 150 3.83 -7.08 8.37
CA GLU A 150 3.79 -8.48 8.84
C GLU A 150 2.39 -8.96 9.25
N ASP A 151 1.51 -8.05 9.67
CA ASP A 151 0.10 -8.32 10.02
C ASP A 151 -0.84 -8.45 8.81
N ASN A 152 -0.29 -8.56 7.59
CA ASN A 152 -1.02 -8.56 6.33
C ASN A 152 -1.81 -7.26 6.06
N THR A 153 -1.34 -6.15 6.59
CA THR A 153 -1.89 -4.83 6.33
C THR A 153 -1.04 -4.10 5.30
N ILE A 154 -1.68 -3.58 4.26
CA ILE A 154 -1.07 -2.65 3.30
C ILE A 154 -1.32 -1.24 3.80
N ILE A 155 -0.26 -0.44 3.90
CA ILE A 155 -0.39 0.99 4.14
C ILE A 155 0.01 1.72 2.87
N LEU A 156 -0.93 2.46 2.27
CA LEU A 156 -0.69 3.35 1.15
C LEU A 156 -0.64 4.79 1.64
N ASN A 157 0.38 5.52 1.26
CA ASN A 157 0.45 6.97 1.35
C ASN A 157 -0.02 7.52 0.00
N MET A 158 -0.91 8.49 0.04
CA MET A 158 -1.56 9.03 -1.14
C MET A 158 -1.38 10.53 -1.22
N ILE A 159 -1.19 11.04 -2.43
CA ILE A 159 -1.16 12.45 -2.75
C ILE A 159 -2.38 12.73 -3.63
N TYR A 160 -3.17 13.72 -3.25
CA TYR A 160 -4.32 14.18 -4.00
C TYR A 160 -4.03 15.55 -4.61
N ASP A 161 -4.26 15.67 -5.90
CA ASP A 161 -4.16 16.92 -6.63
C ASP A 161 -5.42 17.10 -7.50
N GLY A 162 -5.97 18.31 -7.51
CA GLY A 162 -7.15 18.59 -8.29
C GLY A 162 -7.57 20.05 -8.21
N GLU A 163 -8.76 20.32 -8.74
CA GLU A 163 -9.38 21.63 -8.71
C GLU A 163 -10.82 21.50 -8.22
N ALA A 164 -11.29 22.50 -7.53
CA ALA A 164 -12.67 22.64 -7.09
C ALA A 164 -13.22 23.95 -7.57
N GLU A 165 -14.45 23.91 -8.11
CA GLU A 165 -15.17 25.10 -8.54
C GLU A 165 -16.47 25.23 -7.74
N THR A 166 -16.71 26.43 -7.25
CA THR A 166 -18.00 26.83 -6.67
C THR A 166 -18.64 27.90 -7.56
N SER A 167 -19.86 28.29 -7.26
CA SER A 167 -20.52 29.39 -7.99
C SER A 167 -19.79 30.75 -7.83
N GLU A 168 -18.90 30.87 -6.86
CA GLU A 168 -18.27 32.14 -6.50
C GLU A 168 -16.74 32.09 -6.53
N ARG A 169 -16.14 30.93 -6.34
CA ARG A 169 -14.69 30.79 -6.16
C ARG A 169 -14.16 29.49 -6.76
N ASN A 170 -12.91 29.53 -7.20
CA ASN A 170 -12.14 28.38 -7.66
C ASN A 170 -11.01 28.09 -6.68
N PHE A 171 -10.68 26.82 -6.52
CA PHE A 171 -9.65 26.36 -5.61
C PHE A 171 -8.77 25.31 -6.27
N THR A 172 -7.49 25.31 -5.93
CA THR A 172 -6.66 24.11 -6.10
C THR A 172 -6.83 23.22 -4.87
N ILE A 173 -6.82 21.90 -5.10
CA ILE A 173 -6.85 20.87 -4.05
C ILE A 173 -5.48 20.23 -3.99
N HIS A 174 -4.85 20.27 -2.82
CA HIS A 174 -3.61 19.53 -2.60
C HIS A 174 -3.66 18.78 -1.27
N GLY A 175 -3.23 17.51 -1.25
CA GLY A 175 -3.12 16.72 -0.03
C GLY A 175 -2.00 15.70 -0.15
N ASP A 176 -1.02 15.79 0.73
CA ASP A 176 0.17 14.92 0.80
C ASP A 176 0.19 14.03 2.05
N ASN A 177 -0.80 14.20 2.94
CA ASN A 177 -0.89 13.46 4.20
C ASN A 177 -2.16 12.61 4.25
N ILE A 178 -2.40 11.86 3.18
CA ILE A 178 -3.55 10.97 3.07
C ILE A 178 -3.06 9.53 3.16
N ARG A 179 -3.70 8.74 4.02
CA ARG A 179 -3.29 7.37 4.30
C ARG A 179 -4.46 6.42 4.14
N MET A 180 -4.24 5.34 3.39
CA MET A 180 -5.15 4.20 3.34
C MET A 180 -4.51 3.02 4.09
N ALA A 181 -5.24 2.45 5.03
CA ALA A 181 -4.89 1.19 5.67
C ALA A 181 -5.83 0.11 5.16
N ALA A 182 -5.28 -0.95 4.55
CA ALA A 182 -6.02 -2.06 3.98
C ALA A 182 -5.57 -3.37 4.63
N THR A 183 -6.47 -4.00 5.38
CA THR A 183 -6.22 -5.26 6.08
C THR A 183 -6.83 -6.43 5.32
N ARG A 184 -6.07 -7.50 5.15
CA ARG A 184 -6.51 -8.69 4.42
C ARG A 184 -7.66 -9.36 5.16
N ASN A 185 -8.71 -9.74 4.41
CA ASN A 185 -9.88 -10.46 4.90
C ASN A 185 -9.58 -11.93 5.24
#